data_54ae57b88d30ab655b5b4700c81ec687
#
_entry.id   54ae57b88d30ab655b5b4700c81ec687
#
_cell.length_a   1.000
_cell.length_b   1.000
_cell.length_c   1.000
_cell.angle_alpha   90.00
_cell.angle_beta   90.00
_cell.angle_gamma   90.00
#
_symmetry.space_group_name_H-M   'P 1'
#
loop_
_entity.id
_entity.type
_entity.pdbx_description
1 polymer ?
#
loop_
_entity_poly.entity_id
_entity_poly.type
_entity_poly.pdbx_seq_one_letter_code
_entity_poly.pdbx_strand_id
1 'polypeptide(L)'
;ACGAYVGFLDADDRFTPNACQRIVEAFAETDADVVTFGGYCNPAEAATPWITLKLSPRDVVYDGFQPALMFEEQSTPYIRTACRKAFLDECGIRFEEALPFGEDQVFFFDIYPNSRKTALISDKLYEYRIEREGSLTSKTNDDLEAKSRKHLPMTQRIFGAWKKNFGLDEYSTEIVSWSIEFVLYGLFCLPEGVRNELLPEYARIFREFWGTGSTDKLQLKKYDRKLLGAALSDKPISNVQALRLRLGWFPEKYGAKAIVGRILGMN
;
A
#
# COMPACT_ATOMS: atom_id res chain seq x y z
N ALA A 1 6.39 -21.54 11.59
CA ALA A 1 6.55 -22.40 10.40
C ALA A 1 7.88 -23.14 10.46
N CYS A 2 7.92 -24.42 10.00
CA CYS A 2 9.14 -25.26 10.04
C CYS A 2 9.78 -25.41 8.64
N GLY A 3 9.11 -25.00 7.57
CA GLY A 3 9.58 -25.10 6.20
C GLY A 3 10.66 -24.07 5.85
N ALA A 4 11.34 -24.28 4.71
CA ALA A 4 12.34 -23.34 4.16
C ALA A 4 11.70 -22.05 3.63
N TYR A 5 10.45 -22.11 3.22
CA TYR A 5 9.66 -20.99 2.70
C TYR A 5 8.41 -20.79 3.53
N VAL A 6 7.97 -19.57 3.66
CA VAL A 6 6.74 -19.13 4.34
C VAL A 6 5.84 -18.46 3.33
N GLY A 7 4.67 -19.01 3.09
CA GLY A 7 3.60 -18.40 2.32
C GLY A 7 2.48 -17.97 3.25
N PHE A 8 1.67 -17.02 2.80
CA PHE A 8 0.55 -16.46 3.56
C PHE A 8 -0.74 -16.70 2.78
N LEU A 9 -1.79 -17.04 3.50
CA LEU A 9 -3.09 -17.32 2.92
C LEU A 9 -4.18 -16.85 3.87
N ASP A 10 -5.03 -15.96 3.42
CA ASP A 10 -6.19 -15.53 4.18
C ASP A 10 -7.20 -16.69 4.34
N ALA A 11 -7.90 -16.71 5.45
CA ALA A 11 -8.76 -17.84 5.83
C ALA A 11 -9.92 -18.11 4.84
N ASP A 12 -10.27 -17.12 4.03
CA ASP A 12 -11.33 -17.17 3.04
C ASP A 12 -10.84 -17.32 1.58
N ASP A 13 -9.53 -17.25 1.38
CA ASP A 13 -8.88 -17.37 0.07
C ASP A 13 -8.37 -18.80 -0.20
N ARG A 14 -7.81 -19.02 -1.37
CA ARG A 14 -7.26 -20.33 -1.77
C ARG A 14 -6.00 -20.18 -2.59
N PHE A 15 -5.10 -21.15 -2.43
CA PHE A 15 -4.06 -21.42 -3.42
C PHE A 15 -4.58 -22.34 -4.52
N THR A 16 -4.07 -22.17 -5.74
CA THR A 16 -4.27 -23.16 -6.81
C THR A 16 -3.57 -24.48 -6.46
N PRO A 17 -4.00 -25.63 -7.02
CA PRO A 17 -3.42 -26.93 -6.66
C PRO A 17 -1.90 -27.05 -6.85
N ASN A 18 -1.33 -26.29 -7.81
CA ASN A 18 0.10 -26.28 -8.12
C ASN A 18 0.87 -25.12 -7.47
N ALA A 19 0.22 -24.27 -6.67
CA ALA A 19 0.83 -23.05 -6.14
C ALA A 19 2.12 -23.32 -5.35
N CYS A 20 2.09 -24.26 -4.41
CA CYS A 20 3.28 -24.56 -3.60
C CYS A 20 4.46 -25.04 -4.44
N GLN A 21 4.20 -25.90 -5.45
CA GLN A 21 5.23 -26.38 -6.35
C GLN A 21 5.82 -25.22 -7.14
N ARG A 22 4.99 -24.40 -7.78
CA ARG A 22 5.44 -23.29 -8.63
C ARG A 22 6.19 -22.22 -7.83
N ILE A 23 5.77 -21.94 -6.61
CA ILE A 23 6.48 -21.03 -5.70
C ILE A 23 7.89 -21.56 -5.38
N VAL A 24 8.03 -22.85 -5.06
CA VAL A 24 9.34 -23.46 -4.78
C VAL A 24 10.23 -23.43 -6.02
N GLU A 25 9.69 -23.74 -7.21
CA GLU A 25 10.40 -23.61 -8.47
C GLU A 25 10.89 -22.18 -8.71
N ALA A 26 10.05 -21.16 -8.48
CA ALA A 26 10.44 -19.76 -8.62
C ALA A 26 11.60 -19.37 -7.70
N PHE A 27 11.61 -19.85 -6.46
CA PHE A 27 12.75 -19.66 -5.55
C PHE A 27 14.04 -20.33 -6.07
N ALA A 28 13.92 -21.52 -6.63
CA ALA A 28 15.07 -22.25 -7.19
C ALA A 28 15.62 -21.58 -8.46
N GLU A 29 14.74 -21.08 -9.34
CA GLU A 29 15.09 -20.43 -10.59
C GLU A 29 15.74 -19.04 -10.38
N THR A 30 15.27 -18.29 -9.39
CA THR A 30 15.64 -16.87 -9.21
C THR A 30 16.63 -16.62 -8.07
N ASP A 31 16.74 -17.54 -7.13
CA ASP A 31 17.43 -17.37 -5.86
C ASP A 31 16.95 -16.14 -5.08
N ALA A 32 15.66 -15.82 -5.18
CA ALA A 32 15.04 -14.67 -4.52
C ALA A 32 14.87 -14.91 -3.01
N ASP A 33 14.82 -13.83 -2.23
CA ASP A 33 14.40 -13.84 -0.82
C ASP A 33 12.87 -13.75 -0.72
N VAL A 34 12.24 -13.09 -1.70
CA VAL A 34 10.80 -12.86 -1.78
C VAL A 34 10.30 -13.20 -3.17
N VAL A 35 9.20 -13.95 -3.26
CA VAL A 35 8.48 -14.26 -4.50
C VAL A 35 7.05 -13.75 -4.35
N THR A 36 6.63 -12.83 -5.22
CA THR A 36 5.26 -12.34 -5.33
C THR A 36 4.64 -12.87 -6.62
N PHE A 37 3.45 -13.41 -6.52
CA PHE A 37 2.77 -14.08 -7.63
C PHE A 37 1.43 -13.48 -7.96
N GLY A 38 0.87 -13.83 -9.11
CA GLY A 38 -0.43 -13.40 -9.55
C GLY A 38 -1.60 -14.09 -8.85
N GLY A 39 -2.79 -13.56 -9.09
CA GLY A 39 -4.03 -14.11 -8.59
C GLY A 39 -5.21 -13.81 -9.51
N TYR A 40 -6.39 -14.25 -9.11
CA TYR A 40 -7.66 -13.94 -9.74
C TYR A 40 -8.76 -13.84 -8.69
N CYS A 41 -9.83 -13.12 -9.02
CA CYS A 41 -10.96 -12.96 -8.11
C CYS A 41 -11.95 -14.12 -8.22
N ASN A 42 -12.60 -14.43 -7.12
CA ASN A 42 -13.73 -15.33 -7.06
C ASN A 42 -14.88 -14.67 -6.25
N PRO A 43 -16.06 -14.39 -6.86
CA PRO A 43 -16.40 -14.60 -8.26
C PRO A 43 -15.64 -13.65 -9.23
N ALA A 44 -15.42 -14.10 -10.47
CA ALA A 44 -14.67 -13.34 -11.47
C ALA A 44 -15.37 -12.03 -11.88
N GLU A 45 -16.69 -12.03 -11.87
CA GLU A 45 -17.53 -10.88 -12.23
C GLU A 45 -17.40 -9.70 -11.27
N ALA A 46 -16.98 -9.97 -10.03
CA ALA A 46 -16.74 -8.93 -9.03
C ALA A 46 -15.36 -8.25 -9.19
N ALA A 47 -14.51 -8.75 -10.09
CA ALA A 47 -13.19 -8.19 -10.33
C ALA A 47 -13.28 -6.82 -11.03
N THR A 48 -12.86 -5.77 -10.35
CA THR A 48 -12.67 -4.47 -10.99
C THR A 48 -11.40 -4.47 -11.84
N PRO A 49 -11.28 -3.58 -12.87
CA PRO A 49 -10.05 -3.42 -13.63
C PRO A 49 -8.82 -3.15 -12.75
N TRP A 50 -9.01 -2.38 -11.67
CA TRP A 50 -7.95 -2.07 -10.71
C TRP A 50 -7.48 -3.32 -9.95
N ILE A 51 -8.41 -4.13 -9.43
CA ILE A 51 -8.08 -5.39 -8.74
C ILE A 51 -7.38 -6.36 -9.70
N THR A 52 -7.93 -6.51 -10.91
CA THR A 52 -7.33 -7.37 -11.94
C THR A 52 -5.89 -6.96 -12.26
N LEU A 53 -5.64 -5.66 -12.40
CA LEU A 53 -4.29 -5.13 -12.58
C LEU A 53 -3.38 -5.50 -11.41
N LYS A 54 -3.84 -5.28 -10.18
CA LYS A 54 -3.08 -5.57 -8.96
C LYS A 54 -2.79 -7.06 -8.76
N LEU A 55 -3.64 -7.94 -9.28
CA LEU A 55 -3.45 -9.39 -9.23
C LEU A 55 -2.69 -9.96 -10.46
N SER A 56 -2.15 -9.12 -11.32
CA SER A 56 -1.49 -9.54 -12.57
C SER A 56 -0.09 -8.95 -12.68
N PRO A 57 0.87 -9.37 -11.84
CA PRO A 57 2.25 -8.93 -11.96
C PRO A 57 2.86 -9.44 -13.28
N ARG A 58 3.92 -8.79 -13.72
CA ARG A 58 4.76 -9.27 -14.82
C ARG A 58 5.89 -10.14 -14.27
N ASP A 59 6.48 -10.95 -15.13
CA ASP A 59 7.69 -11.71 -14.76
C ASP A 59 8.89 -10.74 -14.74
N VAL A 60 9.46 -10.55 -13.55
CA VAL A 60 10.65 -9.70 -13.36
C VAL A 60 11.37 -10.06 -12.07
N VAL A 61 12.68 -9.93 -12.09
CA VAL A 61 13.53 -10.09 -10.90
C VAL A 61 14.23 -8.77 -10.61
N TYR A 62 14.11 -8.29 -9.39
CA TYR A 62 14.79 -7.11 -8.88
C TYR A 62 15.96 -7.54 -7.99
N ASP A 63 17.15 -7.09 -8.32
CA ASP A 63 18.34 -7.18 -7.46
C ASP A 63 18.38 -5.95 -6.56
N GLY A 64 18.15 -6.15 -5.25
CA GLY A 64 17.98 -5.09 -4.28
C GLY A 64 16.64 -4.37 -4.38
N PHE A 65 16.47 -3.35 -3.52
CA PHE A 65 15.26 -2.53 -3.52
C PHE A 65 15.26 -1.53 -4.68
N GLN A 66 14.11 -1.46 -5.35
CA GLN A 66 13.81 -0.42 -6.31
C GLN A 66 12.43 0.16 -6.05
N PRO A 67 12.24 1.50 -6.12
CA PRO A 67 10.94 2.13 -5.85
C PRO A 67 9.80 1.56 -6.70
N ALA A 68 10.06 1.19 -7.94
CA ALA A 68 9.07 0.59 -8.84
C ALA A 68 8.41 -0.66 -8.23
N LEU A 69 9.17 -1.47 -7.47
CA LEU A 69 8.64 -2.66 -6.79
C LEU A 69 7.47 -2.33 -5.87
N MET A 70 7.56 -1.24 -5.11
CA MET A 70 6.53 -0.82 -4.16
C MET A 70 5.44 0.04 -4.79
N PHE A 71 5.81 0.95 -5.69
CA PHE A 71 4.94 2.06 -6.08
C PHE A 71 4.40 1.94 -7.51
N GLU A 72 5.00 1.12 -8.35
CA GLU A 72 4.60 0.94 -9.75
C GLU A 72 4.13 -0.48 -10.04
N GLU A 73 4.84 -1.49 -9.53
CA GLU A 73 4.52 -2.90 -9.74
C GLU A 73 3.40 -3.40 -8.80
N GLN A 74 3.09 -4.66 -8.86
CA GLN A 74 1.92 -5.26 -8.23
C GLN A 74 2.23 -5.80 -6.83
N SER A 75 2.87 -5.02 -6.01
CA SER A 75 3.31 -5.44 -4.68
C SER A 75 2.22 -5.38 -3.61
N THR A 76 1.16 -4.64 -3.84
CA THR A 76 0.09 -4.43 -2.85
C THR A 76 -1.27 -4.47 -3.54
N PRO A 77 -2.38 -4.62 -2.84
CA PRO A 77 -2.61 -4.70 -1.40
C PRO A 77 -2.83 -6.13 -0.88
N TYR A 78 -2.68 -7.18 -1.68
CA TYR A 78 -3.07 -8.55 -1.32
C TYR A 78 -1.86 -9.40 -0.99
N ILE A 79 -1.99 -10.21 0.07
CA ILE A 79 -0.88 -11.02 0.58
C ILE A 79 -0.68 -12.29 -0.27
N ARG A 80 -0.21 -12.13 -1.49
CA ARG A 80 0.15 -13.19 -2.43
C ARG A 80 1.66 -13.26 -2.60
N THR A 81 2.33 -13.47 -1.49
CA THR A 81 3.78 -13.43 -1.40
C THR A 81 4.29 -14.59 -0.56
N ALA A 82 5.41 -15.15 -0.96
CA ALA A 82 6.16 -16.11 -0.19
C ALA A 82 7.58 -15.58 0.08
N CYS A 83 8.14 -15.92 1.23
CA CYS A 83 9.46 -15.47 1.65
C CYS A 83 10.34 -16.67 2.04
N ARG A 84 11.66 -16.57 1.82
CA ARG A 84 12.60 -17.46 2.50
C ARG A 84 12.47 -17.29 4.00
N LYS A 85 12.33 -18.39 4.72
CA LYS A 85 12.27 -18.33 6.19
C LYS A 85 13.54 -17.75 6.78
N ALA A 86 14.71 -18.15 6.27
CA ALA A 86 16.00 -17.62 6.72
C ALA A 86 16.08 -16.10 6.58
N PHE A 87 15.63 -15.53 5.48
CA PHE A 87 15.57 -14.08 5.27
C PHE A 87 14.70 -13.38 6.33
N LEU A 88 13.49 -13.91 6.60
CA LEU A 88 12.60 -13.35 7.63
C LEU A 88 13.24 -13.42 9.02
N ASP A 89 13.94 -14.51 9.32
CA ASP A 89 14.59 -14.71 10.63
C ASP A 89 15.83 -13.81 10.78
N GLU A 90 16.66 -13.69 9.75
CA GLU A 90 17.86 -12.85 9.73
C GLU A 90 17.52 -11.35 9.86
N CYS A 91 16.46 -10.90 9.20
CA CYS A 91 16.00 -9.52 9.28
C CYS A 91 15.09 -9.25 10.49
N GLY A 92 14.69 -10.28 11.24
CA GLY A 92 13.76 -10.16 12.36
C GLY A 92 12.35 -9.72 11.95
N ILE A 93 11.95 -9.99 10.69
CA ILE A 93 10.66 -9.53 10.16
C ILE A 93 9.53 -10.44 10.67
N ARG A 94 8.50 -9.83 11.23
CA ARG A 94 7.28 -10.47 11.71
C ARG A 94 6.09 -9.57 11.41
N PHE A 95 4.89 -10.18 11.37
CA PHE A 95 3.66 -9.38 11.36
C PHE A 95 3.54 -8.52 12.61
N GLU A 96 3.06 -7.30 12.46
CA GLU A 96 2.88 -6.35 13.56
C GLU A 96 1.57 -6.66 14.30
N GLU A 97 1.66 -7.35 15.43
CA GLU A 97 0.50 -7.78 16.22
C GLU A 97 -0.25 -6.61 16.88
N ALA A 98 0.43 -5.49 17.11
CA ALA A 98 -0.16 -4.31 17.74
C ALA A 98 -1.06 -3.50 16.81
N LEU A 99 -1.01 -3.73 15.49
CA LEU A 99 -1.82 -3.03 14.53
C LEU A 99 -3.11 -3.79 14.22
N PRO A 100 -4.28 -3.19 14.47
CA PRO A 100 -5.58 -3.84 14.23
C PRO A 100 -5.97 -3.85 12.75
N PHE A 101 -5.19 -3.21 11.87
CA PHE A 101 -5.47 -3.07 10.44
C PHE A 101 -4.25 -2.55 9.68
N GLY A 102 -4.00 -3.10 8.49
CA GLY A 102 -2.90 -2.68 7.62
C GLY A 102 -1.57 -3.35 7.97
N GLU A 103 -1.62 -4.45 8.72
CA GLU A 103 -0.48 -5.29 9.07
C GLU A 103 0.21 -5.85 7.82
N ASP A 104 -0.54 -6.12 6.76
CA ASP A 104 -0.04 -6.53 5.45
C ASP A 104 0.78 -5.42 4.78
N GLN A 105 0.31 -4.17 4.84
CA GLN A 105 1.05 -3.02 4.33
C GLN A 105 2.37 -2.85 5.06
N VAL A 106 2.35 -2.91 6.40
CA VAL A 106 3.58 -2.84 7.20
C VAL A 106 4.53 -3.97 6.83
N PHE A 107 4.02 -5.19 6.66
CA PHE A 107 4.82 -6.34 6.27
C PHE A 107 5.50 -6.14 4.91
N PHE A 108 4.81 -5.57 3.91
CA PHE A 108 5.42 -5.25 2.62
C PHE A 108 6.52 -4.20 2.74
N PHE A 109 6.32 -3.18 3.56
CA PHE A 109 7.34 -2.17 3.83
C PHE A 109 8.51 -2.70 4.67
N ASP A 110 8.37 -3.85 5.30
CA ASP A 110 9.48 -4.55 5.97
C ASP A 110 10.20 -5.53 5.02
N ILE A 111 9.49 -6.30 4.18
CA ILE A 111 10.15 -7.35 3.36
C ILE A 111 10.86 -6.78 2.13
N TYR A 112 10.20 -5.94 1.33
CA TYR A 112 10.79 -5.49 0.06
C TYR A 112 12.04 -4.63 0.23
N PRO A 113 12.10 -3.65 1.17
CA PRO A 113 13.31 -2.88 1.41
C PRO A 113 14.51 -3.68 1.94
N ASN A 114 14.25 -4.79 2.61
CA ASN A 114 15.30 -5.64 3.19
C ASN A 114 15.68 -6.83 2.29
N SER A 115 14.93 -7.09 1.22
CA SER A 115 15.19 -8.19 0.31
C SER A 115 16.38 -7.90 -0.59
N ARG A 116 17.34 -8.84 -0.67
CA ARG A 116 18.46 -8.77 -1.61
C ARG A 116 18.00 -9.02 -3.04
N LYS A 117 16.96 -9.86 -3.19
CA LYS A 117 16.38 -10.18 -4.49
C LYS A 117 14.89 -10.49 -4.34
N THR A 118 14.07 -9.81 -5.14
CA THR A 118 12.63 -10.02 -5.20
C THR A 118 12.21 -10.46 -6.61
N ALA A 119 11.52 -11.58 -6.71
CA ALA A 119 10.93 -12.04 -7.97
C ALA A 119 9.42 -11.77 -7.99
N LEU A 120 8.94 -11.20 -9.07
CA LEU A 120 7.52 -11.19 -9.42
C LEU A 120 7.32 -12.25 -10.50
N ILE A 121 6.29 -13.07 -10.37
CA ILE A 121 5.90 -14.07 -11.37
C ILE A 121 4.45 -13.86 -11.79
N SER A 122 4.18 -13.97 -13.08
CA SER A 122 2.84 -13.76 -13.66
C SER A 122 1.88 -14.92 -13.41
N ASP A 123 2.38 -16.04 -12.90
CA ASP A 123 1.57 -17.19 -12.53
C ASP A 123 0.46 -16.81 -11.57
N LYS A 124 -0.79 -17.14 -11.91
CA LYS A 124 -1.96 -16.87 -11.07
C LYS A 124 -2.17 -18.02 -10.08
N LEU A 125 -1.54 -17.89 -8.92
CA LEU A 125 -1.50 -18.95 -7.91
C LEU A 125 -2.44 -18.72 -6.73
N TYR A 126 -3.09 -17.55 -6.67
CA TYR A 126 -3.93 -17.10 -5.57
C TYR A 126 -5.35 -16.81 -6.05
N GLU A 127 -6.35 -17.45 -5.43
CA GLU A 127 -7.75 -17.16 -5.61
C GLU A 127 -8.22 -16.22 -4.50
N TYR A 128 -8.45 -14.96 -4.86
CA TYR A 128 -8.93 -13.94 -3.94
C TYR A 128 -10.44 -13.90 -3.90
N ARG A 129 -11.01 -14.20 -2.74
CA ARG A 129 -12.47 -14.15 -2.55
C ARG A 129 -12.93 -12.74 -2.24
N ILE A 130 -13.82 -12.20 -3.09
CA ILE A 130 -14.46 -10.90 -2.92
C ILE A 130 -15.97 -11.08 -2.75
N GLU A 131 -16.68 -10.01 -2.31
CA GLU A 131 -18.13 -9.99 -2.06
C GLU A 131 -18.60 -10.93 -0.95
N ARG A 132 -17.81 -11.08 0.09
CA ARG A 132 -18.22 -11.84 1.26
C ARG A 132 -18.99 -10.96 2.23
N GLU A 133 -20.20 -11.38 2.64
CA GLU A 133 -20.92 -10.75 3.76
C GLU A 133 -20.06 -10.80 5.02
N GLY A 134 -19.87 -9.63 5.66
CA GLY A 134 -19.11 -9.52 6.89
C GLY A 134 -17.59 -9.41 6.74
N SER A 135 -17.06 -9.29 5.52
CA SER A 135 -15.64 -9.00 5.28
C SER A 135 -15.18 -7.77 6.06
N LEU A 136 -14.01 -7.85 6.69
CA LEU A 136 -13.38 -6.70 7.39
C LEU A 136 -13.12 -5.56 6.42
N THR A 137 -12.73 -5.88 5.19
CA THR A 137 -12.46 -4.90 4.13
C THR A 137 -13.73 -4.16 3.70
N SER A 138 -14.86 -4.86 3.51
CA SER A 138 -16.12 -4.20 3.15
C SER A 138 -16.61 -3.30 4.29
N LYS A 139 -16.66 -3.80 5.54
CA LYS A 139 -17.05 -3.00 6.71
C LYS A 139 -16.16 -1.78 6.93
N THR A 140 -14.86 -1.92 6.68
CA THR A 140 -13.90 -0.83 6.86
C THR A 140 -13.96 0.17 5.70
N ASN A 141 -14.28 -0.26 4.47
CA ASN A 141 -14.48 0.65 3.35
C ASN A 141 -15.78 1.46 3.47
N ASP A 142 -16.80 0.92 4.13
CA ASP A 142 -18.06 1.62 4.39
C ASP A 142 -17.90 2.69 5.50
N ASP A 143 -16.87 2.57 6.35
CA ASP A 143 -16.53 3.55 7.40
C ASP A 143 -15.15 4.16 7.16
N LEU A 144 -15.13 5.21 6.33
CA LEU A 144 -13.89 5.94 5.99
C LEU A 144 -13.23 6.59 7.22
N GLU A 145 -14.01 7.00 8.23
CA GLU A 145 -13.45 7.55 9.46
C GLU A 145 -12.69 6.49 10.26
N ALA A 146 -13.32 5.35 10.54
CA ALA A 146 -12.67 4.26 11.24
C ALA A 146 -11.42 3.75 10.52
N LYS A 147 -11.48 3.68 9.18
CA LYS A 147 -10.33 3.35 8.34
C LYS A 147 -9.20 4.37 8.50
N SER A 148 -9.52 5.65 8.41
CA SER A 148 -8.54 6.74 8.52
C SER A 148 -7.84 6.75 9.88
N ARG A 149 -8.58 6.54 10.96
CA ARG A 149 -8.03 6.44 12.32
C ARG A 149 -7.03 5.28 12.46
N LYS A 150 -7.30 4.15 11.81
CA LYS A 150 -6.39 2.98 11.81
C LYS A 150 -5.15 3.19 10.94
N HIS A 151 -5.27 3.97 9.85
CA HIS A 151 -4.16 4.25 8.95
C HIS A 151 -3.08 5.16 9.58
N LEU A 152 -3.42 6.01 10.54
CA LEU A 152 -2.45 6.92 11.17
C LEU A 152 -1.32 6.16 11.91
N PRO A 153 -1.60 5.24 12.86
CA PRO A 153 -0.55 4.47 13.51
C PRO A 153 0.22 3.57 12.52
N MET A 154 -0.46 3.00 11.52
CA MET A 154 0.18 2.25 10.45
C MET A 154 1.20 3.14 9.69
N THR A 155 0.82 4.36 9.33
CA THR A 155 1.71 5.32 8.64
C THR A 155 2.94 5.64 9.49
N GLN A 156 2.78 5.89 10.77
CA GLN A 156 3.88 6.15 11.69
C GLN A 156 4.86 4.96 11.74
N ARG A 157 4.32 3.74 11.81
CA ARG A 157 5.14 2.51 11.81
C ARG A 157 5.90 2.34 10.49
N ILE A 158 5.24 2.58 9.35
CA ILE A 158 5.87 2.50 8.01
C ILE A 158 6.97 3.56 7.87
N PHE A 159 6.73 4.81 8.25
CA PHE A 159 7.75 5.85 8.21
C PHE A 159 8.96 5.53 9.09
N GLY A 160 8.73 4.91 10.27
CA GLY A 160 9.81 4.43 11.13
C GLY A 160 10.67 3.36 10.47
N ALA A 161 10.05 2.37 9.83
CA ALA A 161 10.75 1.34 9.07
C ALA A 161 11.53 1.93 7.89
N TRP A 162 10.90 2.85 7.14
CA TRP A 162 11.53 3.54 6.03
C TRP A 162 12.77 4.31 6.43
N LYS A 163 12.66 5.11 7.52
CA LYS A 163 13.81 5.82 8.10
C LYS A 163 14.95 4.88 8.49
N LYS A 164 14.61 3.72 9.05
CA LYS A 164 15.61 2.71 9.44
C LYS A 164 16.35 2.14 8.22
N ASN A 165 15.65 1.90 7.12
CA ASN A 165 16.19 1.25 5.93
C ASN A 165 16.93 2.22 5.01
N PHE A 166 16.43 3.44 4.82
CA PHE A 166 16.91 4.38 3.80
C PHE A 166 17.30 5.76 4.35
N GLY A 167 17.18 5.97 5.67
CA GLY A 167 17.24 7.34 6.18
C GLY A 167 16.00 8.14 5.78
N LEU A 168 16.13 9.46 5.68
CA LEU A 168 15.03 10.34 5.30
C LEU A 168 15.29 11.13 4.00
N ASP A 169 16.37 10.83 3.31
CA ASP A 169 16.73 11.49 2.05
C ASP A 169 16.47 10.57 0.86
N GLU A 170 16.81 9.28 0.98
CA GLU A 170 16.62 8.31 -0.09
C GLU A 170 15.15 7.92 -0.21
N TYR A 171 14.60 7.97 -1.42
CA TYR A 171 13.21 7.65 -1.78
C TYR A 171 12.14 8.40 -0.97
N SER A 172 12.46 9.55 -0.38
CA SER A 172 11.51 10.35 0.40
C SER A 172 10.33 10.85 -0.43
N THR A 173 10.54 11.20 -1.68
CA THR A 173 9.45 11.62 -2.58
C THR A 173 8.44 10.51 -2.78
N GLU A 174 8.91 9.29 -2.98
CA GLU A 174 8.10 8.10 -3.24
C GLU A 174 7.24 7.73 -2.03
N ILE A 175 7.85 7.61 -0.84
CA ILE A 175 7.10 7.24 0.37
C ILE A 175 6.12 8.34 0.80
N VAL A 176 6.48 9.60 0.63
CA VAL A 176 5.57 10.71 0.94
C VAL A 176 4.42 10.75 -0.07
N SER A 177 4.68 10.58 -1.37
CA SER A 177 3.63 10.49 -2.40
C SER A 177 2.68 9.32 -2.14
N TRP A 178 3.23 8.15 -1.73
CA TRP A 178 2.42 7.02 -1.31
C TRP A 178 1.51 7.37 -0.12
N SER A 179 2.05 8.02 0.91
CA SER A 179 1.25 8.38 2.08
C SER A 179 0.16 9.41 1.76
N ILE A 180 0.41 10.31 0.82
CA ILE A 180 -0.60 11.26 0.34
C ILE A 180 -1.75 10.51 -0.36
N GLU A 181 -1.43 9.58 -1.24
CA GLU A 181 -2.42 8.79 -1.97
C GLU A 181 -3.20 7.86 -1.04
N PHE A 182 -2.50 7.10 -0.23
CA PHE A 182 -3.07 6.00 0.55
C PHE A 182 -3.79 6.47 1.82
N VAL A 183 -3.30 7.55 2.43
CA VAL A 183 -3.79 8.05 3.72
C VAL A 183 -4.38 9.45 3.62
N LEU A 184 -3.55 10.43 3.23
CA LEU A 184 -3.91 11.84 3.34
C LEU A 184 -5.12 12.20 2.46
N TYR A 185 -5.19 11.70 1.23
CA TYR A 185 -6.35 11.92 0.36
C TYR A 185 -7.66 11.46 1.00
N GLY A 186 -7.65 10.32 1.70
CA GLY A 186 -8.80 9.82 2.46
C GLY A 186 -9.24 10.80 3.55
N LEU A 187 -8.31 11.40 4.29
CA LEU A 187 -8.61 12.41 5.30
C LEU A 187 -9.33 13.63 4.70
N PHE A 188 -8.96 14.06 3.50
CA PHE A 188 -9.67 15.14 2.80
C PHE A 188 -11.07 14.75 2.32
N CYS A 189 -11.40 13.46 2.29
CA CYS A 189 -12.75 12.99 1.96
C CYS A 189 -13.71 12.97 3.15
N LEU A 190 -13.20 13.09 4.38
CA LEU A 190 -14.00 13.06 5.61
C LEU A 190 -14.84 14.32 5.80
N PRO A 191 -15.92 14.25 6.61
CA PRO A 191 -16.64 15.42 7.09
C PRO A 191 -15.71 16.43 7.77
N GLU A 192 -16.06 17.72 7.70
CA GLU A 192 -15.20 18.83 8.15
C GLU A 192 -14.70 18.68 9.60
N GLY A 193 -15.59 18.31 10.52
CA GLY A 193 -15.21 18.13 11.94
C GLY A 193 -14.18 17.04 12.12
N VAL A 194 -14.42 15.85 11.58
CA VAL A 194 -13.53 14.69 11.67
C VAL A 194 -12.22 14.94 10.93
N ARG A 195 -12.29 15.56 9.74
CA ARG A 195 -11.09 15.94 8.98
C ARG A 195 -10.18 16.86 9.80
N ASN A 196 -10.74 17.90 10.42
CA ASN A 196 -9.97 18.87 11.20
C ASN A 196 -9.50 18.33 12.56
N GLU A 197 -10.01 17.20 13.01
CA GLU A 197 -9.48 16.43 14.13
C GLU A 197 -8.27 15.59 13.69
N LEU A 198 -8.34 14.88 12.54
CA LEU A 198 -7.34 13.90 12.13
C LEU A 198 -6.15 14.50 11.35
N LEU A 199 -6.34 15.60 10.62
CA LEU A 199 -5.24 16.25 9.88
C LEU A 199 -4.07 16.68 10.78
N PRO A 200 -4.28 17.25 11.97
CA PRO A 200 -3.19 17.55 12.89
C PRO A 200 -2.40 16.31 13.35
N GLU A 201 -3.06 15.16 13.50
CA GLU A 201 -2.36 13.92 13.84
C GLU A 201 -1.46 13.44 12.70
N TYR A 202 -1.94 13.48 11.45
CA TYR A 202 -1.10 13.18 10.28
C TYR A 202 0.07 14.17 10.19
N ALA A 203 -0.18 15.47 10.40
CA ALA A 203 0.85 16.50 10.38
C ALA A 203 1.91 16.25 11.47
N ARG A 204 1.50 15.84 12.66
CA ARG A 204 2.41 15.46 13.76
C ARG A 204 3.30 14.29 13.34
N ILE A 205 2.71 13.21 12.80
CA ILE A 205 3.45 12.06 12.30
C ILE A 205 4.44 12.48 11.22
N PHE A 206 4.00 13.27 10.23
CA PHE A 206 4.89 13.75 9.17
C PHE A 206 6.08 14.54 9.73
N ARG A 207 5.82 15.48 10.65
CA ARG A 207 6.86 16.32 11.24
C ARG A 207 7.85 15.58 12.13
N GLU A 208 7.44 14.46 12.74
CA GLU A 208 8.33 13.59 13.52
C GLU A 208 9.47 13.06 12.68
N PHE A 209 9.23 12.80 11.39
CA PHE A 209 10.21 12.23 10.47
C PHE A 209 10.89 13.30 9.61
N TRP A 210 10.16 14.22 9.01
CA TRP A 210 10.72 15.21 8.07
C TRP A 210 10.86 16.62 8.63
N GLY A 211 10.43 16.89 9.86
CA GLY A 211 10.47 18.24 10.43
C GLY A 211 9.50 19.21 9.73
N THR A 212 9.68 20.50 9.98
CA THR A 212 8.78 21.56 9.46
C THR A 212 9.21 22.17 8.13
N GLY A 213 10.45 21.93 7.68
CA GLY A 213 11.02 22.65 6.54
C GLY A 213 11.46 21.78 5.35
N SER A 214 11.20 20.48 5.38
CA SER A 214 11.77 19.55 4.39
C SER A 214 10.92 19.30 3.15
N THR A 215 9.70 19.86 3.08
CA THR A 215 8.79 19.65 1.92
C THR A 215 9.33 20.21 0.61
N ASP A 216 10.18 21.24 0.67
CA ASP A 216 10.73 21.88 -0.52
C ASP A 216 11.74 21.00 -1.27
N LYS A 217 12.38 20.07 -0.56
CA LYS A 217 13.31 19.12 -1.15
C LYS A 217 12.60 17.96 -1.88
N LEU A 218 11.32 17.72 -1.58
CA LEU A 218 10.53 16.64 -2.18
C LEU A 218 10.07 17.04 -3.59
N GLN A 219 10.30 16.15 -4.54
CA GLN A 219 9.85 16.34 -5.94
C GLN A 219 8.37 15.92 -6.12
N LEU A 220 7.51 16.44 -5.26
CA LEU A 220 6.08 16.16 -5.29
C LEU A 220 5.39 16.78 -6.50
N LYS A 221 4.38 16.10 -7.04
CA LYS A 221 3.44 16.65 -8.00
C LYS A 221 2.72 17.86 -7.41
N LYS A 222 2.18 18.72 -8.27
CA LYS A 222 1.56 19.99 -7.87
C LYS A 222 0.48 19.83 -6.80
N TYR A 223 -0.43 18.87 -6.96
CA TYR A 223 -1.53 18.69 -6.02
C TYR A 223 -1.16 17.84 -4.82
N ASP A 224 -0.18 16.93 -4.92
CA ASP A 224 0.43 16.29 -3.73
C ASP A 224 1.02 17.35 -2.80
N ARG A 225 1.79 18.30 -3.35
CA ARG A 225 2.34 19.43 -2.58
C ARG A 225 1.26 20.30 -1.95
N LYS A 226 0.13 20.54 -2.66
CA LYS A 226 -0.99 21.32 -2.12
C LYS A 226 -1.72 20.59 -1.00
N LEU A 227 -1.98 19.29 -1.14
CA LEU A 227 -2.62 18.49 -0.08
C LEU A 227 -1.74 18.44 1.17
N LEU A 228 -0.46 18.12 0.98
CA LEU A 228 0.50 18.08 2.08
C LEU A 228 0.64 19.46 2.76
N GLY A 229 0.83 20.52 1.97
CA GLY A 229 0.93 21.89 2.50
C GLY A 229 -0.33 22.34 3.26
N ALA A 230 -1.52 21.96 2.81
CA ALA A 230 -2.76 22.22 3.52
C ALA A 230 -2.82 21.45 4.84
N ALA A 231 -2.44 20.15 4.85
CA ALA A 231 -2.40 19.36 6.08
C ALA A 231 -1.39 19.88 7.10
N LEU A 232 -0.24 20.39 6.63
CA LEU A 232 0.82 20.94 7.49
C LEU A 232 0.60 22.41 7.90
N SER A 233 -0.46 23.07 7.44
CA SER A 233 -0.69 24.50 7.71
C SER A 233 -1.23 24.78 9.10
N ASP A 234 -1.63 23.78 9.87
CA ASP A 234 -2.32 23.87 11.16
C ASP A 234 -3.61 24.71 11.13
N LYS A 235 -4.17 24.96 9.95
CA LYS A 235 -5.40 25.71 9.75
C LYS A 235 -6.57 24.78 9.47
N PRO A 236 -7.76 25.07 10.01
CA PRO A 236 -8.96 24.31 9.66
C PRO A 236 -9.21 24.35 8.14
N ILE A 237 -9.56 23.20 7.58
CA ILE A 237 -9.85 23.05 6.16
C ILE A 237 -11.36 22.90 5.96
N SER A 238 -11.99 23.88 5.34
CA SER A 238 -13.42 23.85 5.05
C SER A 238 -13.78 22.80 3.99
N ASN A 239 -15.05 22.39 3.92
CA ASN A 239 -15.53 21.47 2.90
C ASN A 239 -15.25 21.95 1.47
N VAL A 240 -15.37 23.27 1.22
CA VAL A 240 -15.10 23.87 -0.10
C VAL A 240 -13.61 23.78 -0.46
N GLN A 241 -12.72 24.03 0.50
CA GLN A 241 -11.28 23.89 0.29
C GLN A 241 -10.89 22.43 0.03
N ALA A 242 -11.40 21.51 0.84
CA ALA A 242 -11.16 20.07 0.67
C ALA A 242 -11.64 19.60 -0.71
N LEU A 243 -12.84 19.98 -1.14
CA LEU A 243 -13.37 19.62 -2.46
C LEU A 243 -12.47 20.17 -3.58
N ARG A 244 -12.04 21.44 -3.52
CA ARG A 244 -11.14 22.03 -4.54
C ARG A 244 -9.82 21.28 -4.65
N LEU A 245 -9.23 20.90 -3.52
CA LEU A 245 -7.97 20.13 -3.50
C LEU A 245 -8.16 18.74 -4.13
N ARG A 246 -9.23 18.04 -3.77
CA ARG A 246 -9.57 16.71 -4.31
C ARG A 246 -9.84 16.74 -5.82
N LEU A 247 -10.63 17.71 -6.28
CA LEU A 247 -10.94 17.90 -7.72
C LEU A 247 -9.70 18.22 -8.55
N GLY A 248 -8.69 18.84 -7.96
CA GLY A 248 -7.42 19.08 -8.65
C GLY A 248 -6.47 17.90 -8.60
N TRP A 249 -6.44 17.16 -7.49
CA TRP A 249 -5.54 16.04 -7.29
C TRP A 249 -5.92 14.81 -8.12
N PHE A 250 -7.19 14.47 -8.18
CA PHE A 250 -7.67 13.25 -8.84
C PHE A 250 -7.30 13.21 -10.33
N PRO A 251 -7.51 14.29 -11.15
CA PRO A 251 -7.09 14.30 -12.55
C PRO A 251 -5.57 14.26 -12.74
N GLU A 252 -4.81 14.88 -11.82
CA GLU A 252 -3.35 14.85 -11.88
C GLU A 252 -2.80 13.45 -11.65
N LYS A 253 -3.46 12.67 -10.80
CA LYS A 253 -3.03 11.32 -10.45
C LYS A 253 -3.45 10.26 -11.47
N TYR A 254 -4.72 10.28 -11.89
CA TYR A 254 -5.33 9.23 -12.71
C TYR A 254 -5.68 9.66 -14.13
N GLY A 255 -5.45 10.93 -14.47
CA GLY A 255 -5.80 11.50 -15.76
C GLY A 255 -7.27 11.93 -15.85
N ALA A 256 -7.56 12.83 -16.81
CA ALA A 256 -8.91 13.41 -16.98
C ALA A 256 -9.98 12.37 -17.34
N LYS A 257 -9.63 11.30 -18.06
CA LYS A 257 -10.56 10.23 -18.45
C LYS A 257 -11.12 9.45 -17.23
N ALA A 258 -10.35 9.32 -16.16
CA ALA A 258 -10.79 8.63 -14.95
C ALA A 258 -11.92 9.37 -14.22
N ILE A 259 -12.03 10.70 -14.39
CA ILE A 259 -13.14 11.50 -13.84
C ILE A 259 -14.44 11.10 -14.51
N VAL A 260 -14.43 10.98 -15.84
CA VAL A 260 -15.62 10.65 -16.62
C VAL A 260 -16.14 9.26 -16.24
N GLY A 261 -15.24 8.28 -16.11
CA GLY A 261 -15.60 6.93 -15.66
C GLY A 261 -16.28 6.94 -14.28
N ARG A 262 -15.74 7.70 -13.32
CA ARG A 262 -16.30 7.80 -11.96
C ARG A 262 -17.64 8.53 -11.89
N ILE A 263 -17.84 9.56 -12.72
CA ILE A 263 -19.13 10.28 -12.81
C ILE A 263 -20.19 9.40 -13.47
N LEU A 264 -19.81 8.57 -14.44
CA LEU A 264 -20.72 7.67 -15.16
C LEU A 264 -20.91 6.31 -14.49
N GLY A 265 -20.32 6.08 -13.32
CA GLY A 265 -20.41 4.79 -12.61
C GLY A 265 -19.73 3.63 -13.35
N MET A 266 -18.82 3.93 -14.26
CA MET A 266 -18.01 2.95 -15.01
C MET A 266 -16.66 2.78 -14.31
N ASN A 267 -16.68 2.17 -13.11
CA ASN A 267 -15.45 1.78 -12.39
C ASN A 267 -15.03 0.37 -12.73
#